data_c199d12ebf125faeba92c16903751242
#
_entry.id   c199d12ebf125faeba92c16903751242
#
_cell.length_a   1.000
_cell.length_b   1.000
_cell.length_c   1.000
_cell.angle_alpha   90.00
_cell.angle_beta   90.00
_cell.angle_gamma   90.00
#
_symmetry.space_group_name_H-M   'P 1'
#
loop_
_entity.id
_entity.type
_entity.pdbx_description
1 polymer ?
#
loop_
_entity_poly.entity_id
_entity_poly.type
_entity_poly.pdbx_seq_one_letter_code
_entity_poly.pdbx_strand_id
1 'polypeptide(L)'
;MRKSFVAAVILVALAGTAFADGSGDPAAVKSEDGRYYDKDGNPTYKVQADGTVDWYTYSGYRRYHSECHVCHGPDGEGSTYAPALKNSLNTMSYADFLGVVASGRKNVSASQESVMPALGDNPNVACYMDDLFVYLRARANDAVGRVRPAKREPKPEAFDKAEASCLGQ
;
A
#
# COMPACT_ATOMS: atom_id res chain seq x y z
N MET A 1 45.97 -16.60 -50.79
CA MET A 1 45.87 -15.82 -49.54
C MET A 1 44.40 -15.45 -49.31
N ARG A 2 43.66 -16.20 -48.47
CA ARG A 2 42.24 -15.94 -48.14
C ARG A 2 42.21 -15.21 -46.80
N LYS A 3 41.75 -13.97 -46.80
CA LYS A 3 41.55 -13.18 -45.60
C LYS A 3 40.12 -13.47 -45.07
N SER A 4 40.02 -14.18 -43.93
CA SER A 4 38.76 -14.38 -43.21
C SER A 4 38.46 -13.13 -42.33
N PHE A 5 37.36 -12.48 -42.65
CA PHE A 5 36.82 -11.45 -41.79
C PHE A 5 35.90 -12.11 -40.76
N VAL A 6 36.27 -12.07 -39.50
CA VAL A 6 35.40 -12.46 -38.38
C VAL A 6 34.56 -11.22 -38.00
N ALA A 7 33.28 -11.27 -38.29
CA ALA A 7 32.33 -10.25 -37.85
C ALA A 7 31.96 -10.50 -36.39
N ALA A 8 32.38 -9.60 -35.48
CA ALA A 8 31.95 -9.62 -34.11
C ALA A 8 30.53 -9.04 -34.00
N VAL A 9 29.57 -9.90 -33.65
CA VAL A 9 28.20 -9.46 -33.32
C VAL A 9 28.19 -8.94 -31.88
N ILE A 10 28.07 -7.64 -31.74
CA ILE A 10 27.88 -7.00 -30.40
C ILE A 10 26.40 -7.14 -30.02
N LEU A 11 26.12 -8.00 -29.07
CA LEU A 11 24.78 -8.12 -28.44
C LEU A 11 24.61 -6.96 -27.47
N VAL A 12 23.88 -5.93 -27.89
CA VAL A 12 23.45 -4.84 -26.98
C VAL A 12 22.29 -5.37 -26.15
N ALA A 13 22.56 -5.72 -24.90
CA ALA A 13 21.52 -6.01 -23.92
C ALA A 13 20.80 -4.69 -23.60
N LEU A 14 19.55 -4.53 -24.08
CA LEU A 14 18.65 -3.49 -23.58
C LEU A 14 18.29 -3.87 -22.13
N ALA A 15 18.96 -3.26 -21.18
CA ALA A 15 18.49 -3.22 -19.81
C ALA A 15 17.21 -2.36 -19.78
N GLY A 16 16.06 -3.02 -19.77
CA GLY A 16 14.78 -2.35 -19.52
C GLY A 16 14.85 -1.71 -18.15
N THR A 17 14.74 -0.40 -18.09
CA THR A 17 14.49 0.31 -16.83
C THR A 17 13.12 -0.11 -16.33
N ALA A 18 13.08 -1.03 -15.37
CA ALA A 18 11.88 -1.25 -14.57
C ALA A 18 11.61 0.07 -13.85
N PHE A 19 10.55 0.77 -14.23
CA PHE A 19 10.00 1.84 -13.41
C PHE A 19 9.49 1.13 -12.15
N ALA A 20 10.21 1.24 -11.05
CA ALA A 20 9.66 0.88 -9.75
C ALA A 20 8.43 1.77 -9.54
N ASP A 21 7.26 1.16 -9.34
CA ASP A 21 6.12 1.91 -8.81
C ASP A 21 6.53 2.46 -7.43
N GLY A 22 5.95 3.58 -7.02
CA GLY A 22 6.38 4.26 -5.80
C GLY A 22 6.25 3.40 -4.55
N SER A 23 5.34 2.40 -4.53
CA SER A 23 5.17 1.45 -3.43
C SER A 23 6.10 0.24 -3.51
N GLY A 24 6.85 0.07 -4.61
CA GLY A 24 7.76 -1.04 -4.86
C GLY A 24 7.06 -2.36 -5.18
N ASP A 25 7.85 -3.42 -5.39
CA ASP A 25 7.35 -4.78 -5.62
C ASP A 25 6.58 -5.27 -4.37
N PRO A 26 5.27 -5.56 -4.47
CA PRO A 26 4.46 -5.98 -3.33
C PRO A 26 4.67 -7.44 -2.92
N ALA A 27 5.50 -8.21 -3.61
CA ALA A 27 5.70 -9.62 -3.31
C ALA A 27 6.18 -9.83 -1.88
N ALA A 28 5.45 -10.62 -1.11
CA ALA A 28 5.82 -10.96 0.27
C ALA A 28 7.00 -11.94 0.26
N VAL A 29 8.12 -11.53 0.87
CA VAL A 29 9.35 -12.35 1.00
C VAL A 29 9.63 -12.77 2.43
N LYS A 30 9.01 -12.12 3.42
CA LYS A 30 9.14 -12.41 4.85
C LYS A 30 7.79 -12.34 5.52
N SER A 31 7.58 -13.15 6.58
CA SER A 31 6.48 -12.94 7.51
C SER A 31 6.97 -13.01 8.95
N GLU A 32 6.37 -12.19 9.83
CA GLU A 32 6.67 -12.12 11.25
C GLU A 32 5.39 -11.72 11.99
N ASP A 33 5.01 -12.49 13.00
CA ASP A 33 3.82 -12.23 13.81
C ASP A 33 2.52 -12.05 12.99
N GLY A 34 2.41 -12.79 11.86
CA GLY A 34 1.28 -12.73 10.94
C GLY A 34 1.29 -11.51 9.99
N ARG A 35 2.28 -10.64 10.09
CA ARG A 35 2.53 -9.53 9.16
C ARG A 35 3.48 -9.98 8.06
N TYR A 36 3.23 -9.51 6.85
CA TYR A 36 4.05 -9.81 5.68
C TYR A 36 4.86 -8.58 5.27
N TYR A 37 6.06 -8.81 4.74
CA TYR A 37 6.99 -7.77 4.32
C TYR A 37 7.53 -8.07 2.92
N ASP A 38 7.75 -7.02 2.14
CA ASP A 38 8.41 -7.09 0.85
C ASP A 38 9.96 -7.18 1.00
N LYS A 39 10.66 -7.22 -0.13
CA LYS A 39 12.13 -7.32 -0.16
C LYS A 39 12.84 -6.10 0.45
N ASP A 40 12.17 -4.95 0.52
CA ASP A 40 12.69 -3.70 1.06
C ASP A 40 12.31 -3.50 2.53
N GLY A 41 11.60 -4.48 3.12
CA GLY A 41 11.16 -4.46 4.52
C GLY A 41 9.90 -3.64 4.77
N ASN A 42 9.21 -3.18 3.72
CA ASN A 42 7.94 -2.49 3.88
C ASN A 42 6.80 -3.49 4.12
N PRO A 43 5.78 -3.13 4.91
CA PRO A 43 4.62 -3.98 5.09
C PRO A 43 3.89 -4.21 3.76
N THR A 44 3.46 -5.45 3.55
CA THR A 44 2.74 -5.84 2.34
C THR A 44 1.63 -6.84 2.65
N TYR A 45 0.79 -7.08 1.66
CA TYR A 45 -0.36 -7.98 1.76
C TYR A 45 -0.01 -9.42 1.38
N LYS A 46 -0.84 -10.35 1.86
CA LYS A 46 -0.89 -11.72 1.38
C LYS A 46 -2.33 -12.12 1.06
N VAL A 47 -2.56 -12.48 -0.20
CA VAL A 47 -3.85 -13.03 -0.65
C VAL A 47 -3.61 -14.47 -1.11
N GLN A 48 -4.36 -15.41 -0.54
CA GLN A 48 -4.28 -16.81 -0.89
C GLN A 48 -5.09 -17.10 -2.16
N ALA A 49 -4.83 -18.23 -2.82
CA ALA A 49 -5.50 -18.60 -4.06
C ALA A 49 -7.04 -18.71 -3.94
N ASP A 50 -7.56 -18.98 -2.73
CA ASP A 50 -8.99 -19.06 -2.44
C ASP A 50 -9.61 -17.70 -2.06
N GLY A 51 -8.84 -16.61 -2.15
CA GLY A 51 -9.24 -15.26 -1.82
C GLY A 51 -9.15 -14.91 -0.32
N THR A 52 -8.59 -15.78 0.52
CA THR A 52 -8.33 -15.46 1.93
C THR A 52 -7.23 -14.40 2.01
N VAL A 53 -7.53 -13.26 2.65
CA VAL A 53 -6.55 -12.20 2.89
C VAL A 53 -5.90 -12.38 4.26
N ASP A 54 -4.68 -11.87 4.43
CA ASP A 54 -4.05 -11.77 5.73
C ASP A 54 -4.83 -10.83 6.68
N TRP A 55 -4.57 -10.94 7.99
CA TRP A 55 -5.29 -10.14 8.98
C TRP A 55 -5.07 -8.64 8.81
N TYR A 56 -3.84 -8.19 8.49
CA TYR A 56 -3.50 -6.76 8.38
C TYR A 56 -4.18 -6.12 7.18
N THR A 57 -4.27 -6.82 6.05
CA THR A 57 -5.09 -6.39 4.90
C THR A 57 -6.56 -6.22 5.28
N TYR A 58 -7.12 -7.15 6.05
CA TYR A 58 -8.51 -7.06 6.53
C TYR A 58 -8.70 -5.93 7.55
N SER A 59 -7.76 -5.74 8.46
CA SER A 59 -7.75 -4.63 9.43
C SER A 59 -7.72 -3.29 8.70
N GLY A 60 -6.82 -3.15 7.71
CA GLY A 60 -6.72 -1.96 6.87
C GLY A 60 -8.00 -1.65 6.08
N TYR A 61 -8.67 -2.69 5.54
CA TYR A 61 -10.00 -2.52 4.95
C TYR A 61 -10.98 -1.87 5.93
N ARG A 62 -11.05 -2.38 7.16
CA ARG A 62 -11.97 -1.85 8.18
C ARG A 62 -11.65 -0.41 8.55
N ARG A 63 -10.35 -0.09 8.78
CA ARG A 63 -9.89 1.26 9.14
C ARG A 63 -10.11 2.24 8.00
N TYR A 64 -9.83 1.84 6.78
CA TYR A 64 -10.09 2.65 5.60
C TYR A 64 -11.57 3.07 5.52
N HIS A 65 -12.49 2.13 5.71
CA HIS A 65 -13.92 2.40 5.62
C HIS A 65 -14.49 3.15 6.82
N SER A 66 -13.79 3.23 7.96
CA SER A 66 -14.18 4.09 9.06
C SER A 66 -13.61 5.50 8.99
N GLU A 67 -12.36 5.65 8.51
CA GLU A 67 -11.62 6.91 8.66
C GLU A 67 -11.37 7.65 7.34
N CYS A 68 -11.31 6.96 6.21
CA CYS A 68 -10.78 7.52 4.97
C CYS A 68 -11.83 7.62 3.85
N HIS A 69 -12.79 6.68 3.80
CA HIS A 69 -13.66 6.53 2.64
C HIS A 69 -14.61 7.70 2.40
N VAL A 70 -14.93 8.48 3.45
CA VAL A 70 -15.82 9.66 3.33
C VAL A 70 -15.27 10.66 2.33
N CYS A 71 -13.95 10.86 2.32
CA CYS A 71 -13.27 11.76 1.38
C CYS A 71 -12.77 11.03 0.14
N HIS A 72 -12.11 9.87 0.33
CA HIS A 72 -11.43 9.14 -0.75
C HIS A 72 -12.30 8.12 -1.50
N GLY A 73 -13.59 8.11 -1.22
CA GLY A 73 -14.55 7.20 -1.85
C GLY A 73 -14.45 5.77 -1.36
N PRO A 74 -15.45 4.92 -1.67
CA PRO A 74 -15.40 3.51 -1.33
C PRO A 74 -14.17 2.85 -1.97
N ASP A 75 -13.52 1.97 -1.22
CA ASP A 75 -12.43 1.12 -1.70
C ASP A 75 -11.24 1.86 -2.33
N GLY A 76 -11.02 3.14 -2.01
CA GLY A 76 -9.91 3.92 -2.54
C GLY A 76 -10.09 4.41 -3.96
N GLU A 77 -11.31 4.41 -4.49
CA GLU A 77 -11.61 4.80 -5.88
C GLU A 77 -11.64 6.32 -6.12
N GLY A 78 -11.53 7.10 -5.04
CA GLY A 78 -11.60 8.56 -5.12
C GLY A 78 -13.04 9.09 -5.07
N SER A 79 -13.14 10.40 -4.99
CA SER A 79 -14.39 11.15 -5.02
C SER A 79 -14.18 12.54 -5.61
N THR A 80 -15.20 13.38 -5.57
CA THR A 80 -15.07 14.81 -5.91
C THR A 80 -14.24 15.60 -4.90
N TYR A 81 -14.02 15.06 -3.70
CA TYR A 81 -13.28 15.72 -2.63
C TYR A 81 -11.80 15.34 -2.55
N ALA A 82 -11.46 14.09 -2.93
CA ALA A 82 -10.13 13.57 -2.75
C ALA A 82 -9.76 12.53 -3.83
N PRO A 83 -8.47 12.38 -4.15
CA PRO A 83 -8.01 11.49 -5.22
C PRO A 83 -8.26 10.02 -4.91
N ALA A 84 -8.24 9.21 -5.97
CA ALA A 84 -8.25 7.76 -5.87
C ALA A 84 -6.93 7.25 -5.25
N LEU A 85 -6.99 6.73 -4.03
CA LEU A 85 -5.80 6.27 -3.32
C LEU A 85 -5.19 5.02 -3.96
N LYS A 86 -5.99 4.17 -4.60
CA LYS A 86 -5.46 3.05 -5.37
C LYS A 86 -4.49 3.49 -6.48
N ASN A 87 -4.73 4.66 -7.08
CA ASN A 87 -3.82 5.22 -8.09
C ASN A 87 -2.63 5.93 -7.43
N SER A 88 -2.86 6.59 -6.29
CA SER A 88 -1.80 7.29 -5.56
C SER A 88 -0.70 6.32 -5.09
N LEU A 89 -1.06 5.12 -4.66
CA LEU A 89 -0.11 4.11 -4.18
C LEU A 89 0.80 3.57 -5.29
N ASN A 90 0.44 3.73 -6.57
CA ASN A 90 1.32 3.36 -7.68
C ASN A 90 2.60 4.23 -7.76
N THR A 91 2.57 5.43 -7.17
CA THR A 91 3.70 6.38 -7.20
C THR A 91 4.17 6.82 -5.81
N MET A 92 3.47 6.43 -4.76
CA MET A 92 3.74 6.85 -3.39
C MET A 92 4.51 5.77 -2.63
N SER A 93 5.69 6.11 -2.11
CA SER A 93 6.44 5.21 -1.24
C SER A 93 5.73 5.00 0.10
N TYR A 94 6.12 3.94 0.82
CA TYR A 94 5.61 3.70 2.18
C TYR A 94 5.92 4.87 3.13
N ALA A 95 7.13 5.42 3.07
CA ALA A 95 7.51 6.57 3.89
C ALA A 95 6.69 7.82 3.56
N ASP A 96 6.45 8.10 2.27
CA ASP A 96 5.60 9.22 1.85
C ASP A 96 4.16 9.04 2.32
N PHE A 97 3.63 7.81 2.24
CA PHE A 97 2.30 7.49 2.74
C PHE A 97 2.18 7.82 4.23
N LEU A 98 3.11 7.34 5.06
CA LEU A 98 3.14 7.64 6.49
C LEU A 98 3.20 9.15 6.75
N GLY A 99 4.08 9.86 6.05
CA GLY A 99 4.24 11.31 6.16
C GLY A 99 2.96 12.07 5.81
N VAL A 100 2.31 11.71 4.70
CA VAL A 100 1.06 12.35 4.27
C VAL A 100 -0.09 12.07 5.23
N VAL A 101 -0.23 10.84 5.72
CA VAL A 101 -1.30 10.50 6.66
C VAL A 101 -1.09 11.19 8.00
N ALA A 102 0.14 11.18 8.52
CA ALA A 102 0.45 11.78 9.82
C ALA A 102 0.31 13.31 9.81
N SER A 103 0.85 13.97 8.79
CA SER A 103 0.97 15.45 8.76
C SER A 103 -0.14 16.13 7.96
N GLY A 104 -0.95 15.34 7.25
CA GLY A 104 -1.91 15.88 6.29
C GLY A 104 -1.26 16.41 5.01
N ARG A 105 -2.10 16.94 4.13
CA ARG A 105 -1.64 17.54 2.87
C ARG A 105 -2.56 18.68 2.47
N LYS A 106 -1.96 19.81 2.10
CA LYS A 106 -2.68 20.94 1.51
C LYS A 106 -2.22 21.14 0.08
N ASN A 107 -3.18 21.14 -0.84
CA ASN A 107 -2.95 21.43 -2.24
C ASN A 107 -3.87 22.57 -2.64
N VAL A 108 -3.30 23.73 -2.94
CA VAL A 108 -4.03 24.96 -3.31
C VAL A 108 -3.69 25.31 -4.76
N SER A 109 -4.71 25.44 -5.57
CA SER A 109 -4.62 25.98 -6.91
C SER A 109 -5.55 27.18 -7.06
N ALA A 110 -5.47 27.90 -8.18
CA ALA A 110 -6.34 29.05 -8.46
C ALA A 110 -7.84 28.70 -8.52
N SER A 111 -8.15 27.41 -8.75
CA SER A 111 -9.52 26.92 -8.93
C SER A 111 -9.99 25.94 -7.86
N GLN A 112 -9.09 25.47 -7.01
CA GLN A 112 -9.43 24.43 -6.02
C GLN A 112 -8.50 24.46 -4.81
N GLU A 113 -9.08 24.38 -3.63
CA GLU A 113 -8.37 24.10 -2.39
C GLU A 113 -8.74 22.70 -1.90
N SER A 114 -7.76 21.80 -1.85
CA SER A 114 -7.93 20.45 -1.35
C SER A 114 -7.10 20.29 -0.09
N VAL A 115 -7.73 19.93 1.00
CA VAL A 115 -7.09 19.75 2.31
C VAL A 115 -7.36 18.34 2.81
N MET A 116 -6.29 17.56 3.04
CA MET A 116 -6.32 16.36 3.84
C MET A 116 -5.85 16.74 5.26
N PRO A 117 -6.65 16.53 6.30
CA PRO A 117 -6.23 16.85 7.66
C PRO A 117 -5.07 15.96 8.10
N ALA A 118 -4.28 16.44 9.07
CA ALA A 118 -3.31 15.63 9.78
C ALA A 118 -4.05 14.61 10.66
N LEU A 119 -3.68 13.34 10.55
CA LEU A 119 -4.32 12.23 11.27
C LEU A 119 -3.36 11.50 12.21
N GLY A 120 -2.13 12.01 12.38
CA GLY A 120 -1.10 11.40 13.23
C GLY A 120 -1.47 11.32 14.71
N ASP A 121 -2.34 12.22 15.18
CA ASP A 121 -2.82 12.24 16.56
C ASP A 121 -4.16 11.49 16.76
N ASN A 122 -4.75 10.98 15.65
CA ASN A 122 -5.94 10.15 15.76
C ASN A 122 -5.53 8.68 16.00
N PRO A 123 -5.78 8.11 17.19
CA PRO A 123 -5.35 6.74 17.50
C PRO A 123 -6.01 5.69 16.59
N ASN A 124 -7.21 5.96 16.05
CA ASN A 124 -7.87 5.08 15.08
C ASN A 124 -7.17 5.04 13.71
N VAL A 125 -6.26 5.96 13.46
CA VAL A 125 -5.42 6.01 12.26
C VAL A 125 -3.97 5.68 12.63
N ALA A 126 -3.40 6.37 13.61
CA ALA A 126 -1.99 6.25 13.98
C ALA A 126 -1.58 4.81 14.33
N CYS A 127 -2.41 4.11 15.10
CA CYS A 127 -2.15 2.71 15.48
C CYS A 127 -2.33 1.70 14.33
N TYR A 128 -2.81 2.12 13.17
CA TYR A 128 -3.16 1.24 12.05
C TYR A 128 -2.62 1.74 10.70
N MET A 129 -1.62 2.63 10.71
CA MET A 129 -1.06 3.19 9.47
C MET A 129 -0.52 2.11 8.54
N ASP A 130 0.18 1.11 9.10
CA ASP A 130 0.68 -0.03 8.33
C ASP A 130 -0.46 -0.83 7.70
N ASP A 131 -1.52 -1.08 8.45
CA ASP A 131 -2.69 -1.82 7.98
C ASP A 131 -3.38 -1.08 6.84
N LEU A 132 -3.55 0.24 6.98
CA LEU A 132 -4.09 1.10 5.94
C LEU A 132 -3.24 1.05 4.67
N PHE A 133 -1.91 1.13 4.81
CA PHE A 133 -0.99 1.01 3.69
C PHE A 133 -1.11 -0.35 3.00
N VAL A 134 -1.10 -1.44 3.77
CA VAL A 134 -1.22 -2.82 3.26
C VAL A 134 -2.50 -3.00 2.46
N TYR A 135 -3.65 -2.55 2.99
CA TYR A 135 -4.93 -2.62 2.28
C TYR A 135 -4.91 -1.80 0.98
N LEU A 136 -4.46 -0.54 1.04
CA LEU A 136 -4.43 0.33 -0.13
C LEU A 136 -3.43 -0.15 -1.18
N ARG A 137 -2.30 -0.73 -0.75
CA ARG A 137 -1.34 -1.38 -1.64
C ARG A 137 -1.95 -2.60 -2.33
N ALA A 138 -2.73 -3.41 -1.60
CA ALA A 138 -3.48 -4.53 -2.18
C ALA A 138 -4.53 -4.05 -3.20
N ARG A 139 -5.17 -2.90 -2.95
CA ARG A 139 -6.09 -2.26 -3.90
C ARG A 139 -5.38 -1.74 -5.15
N ALA A 140 -4.21 -1.09 -4.98
CA ALA A 140 -3.42 -0.54 -6.08
C ALA A 140 -2.91 -1.62 -7.04
N ASN A 141 -2.65 -2.82 -6.52
CA ASN A 141 -2.18 -3.98 -7.28
C ASN A 141 -3.32 -4.94 -7.69
N ASP A 142 -4.59 -4.54 -7.58
CA ASP A 142 -5.78 -5.34 -7.89
C ASP A 142 -5.81 -6.73 -7.19
N ALA A 143 -5.06 -6.88 -6.10
CA ALA A 143 -5.02 -8.11 -5.31
C ALA A 143 -6.30 -8.35 -4.50
N VAL A 144 -7.02 -7.29 -4.17
CA VAL A 144 -8.35 -7.35 -3.53
C VAL A 144 -9.36 -6.51 -4.31
N GLY A 145 -10.59 -7.01 -4.40
CA GLY A 145 -11.69 -6.36 -5.11
C GLY A 145 -12.32 -5.20 -4.32
N ARG A 146 -13.39 -4.63 -4.89
CA ARG A 146 -14.16 -3.49 -4.32
C ARG A 146 -15.21 -3.93 -3.30
N VAL A 147 -14.98 -5.00 -2.62
CA VAL A 147 -15.90 -5.55 -1.63
C VAL A 147 -15.15 -5.89 -0.35
N ARG A 148 -15.89 -5.99 0.76
CA ARG A 148 -15.31 -6.50 1.99
C ARG A 148 -14.76 -7.90 1.75
N PRO A 149 -13.50 -8.17 2.13
CA PRO A 149 -12.93 -9.51 2.03
C PRO A 149 -13.79 -10.51 2.80
N ALA A 150 -14.29 -11.54 2.09
CA ALA A 150 -15.20 -12.54 2.67
C ALA A 150 -14.45 -13.52 3.60
N LYS A 151 -13.17 -13.75 3.30
CA LYS A 151 -12.31 -14.65 4.06
C LYS A 151 -11.07 -13.91 4.52
N ARG A 152 -10.66 -14.18 5.74
CA ARG A 152 -9.42 -13.63 6.32
C ARG A 152 -8.72 -14.65 7.20
N GLU A 153 -7.44 -14.49 7.37
CA GLU A 153 -6.68 -15.22 8.39
C GLU A 153 -7.17 -14.88 9.80
N PRO A 154 -6.94 -15.77 10.78
CA PRO A 154 -7.19 -15.48 12.18
C PRO A 154 -6.43 -14.24 12.64
N LYS A 155 -6.98 -13.51 13.61
CA LYS A 155 -6.30 -12.38 14.25
C LYS A 155 -5.07 -12.88 15.00
N PRO A 156 -3.85 -12.40 14.67
CA PRO A 156 -2.64 -12.80 15.41
C PRO A 156 -2.64 -12.25 16.84
N GLU A 157 -2.12 -13.01 17.81
CA GLU A 157 -1.95 -12.54 19.19
C GLU A 157 -1.03 -11.31 19.27
N ALA A 158 0.00 -11.26 18.41
CA ALA A 158 0.89 -10.11 18.31
C ALA A 158 0.14 -8.83 17.88
N PHE A 159 -0.87 -8.96 17.03
CA PHE A 159 -1.75 -7.83 16.67
C PHE A 159 -2.52 -7.32 17.90
N ASP A 160 -3.12 -8.22 18.70
CA ASP A 160 -3.86 -7.82 19.91
C ASP A 160 -2.96 -7.07 20.89
N LYS A 161 -1.75 -7.53 21.10
CA LYS A 161 -0.77 -6.88 21.98
C LYS A 161 -0.35 -5.50 21.47
N ALA A 162 -0.07 -5.40 20.18
CA ALA A 162 0.31 -4.12 19.56
C ALA A 162 -0.84 -3.11 19.59
N GLU A 163 -2.07 -3.56 19.29
CA GLU A 163 -3.28 -2.74 19.33
C GLU A 163 -3.53 -2.22 20.75
N ALA A 164 -3.52 -3.08 21.76
CA ALA A 164 -3.70 -2.71 23.16
C ALA A 164 -2.63 -1.72 23.64
N SER A 165 -1.36 -1.98 23.32
CA SER A 165 -0.24 -1.10 23.66
C SER A 165 -0.38 0.29 23.04
N CYS A 166 -0.77 0.36 21.76
CA CYS A 166 -0.91 1.63 21.06
C CYS A 166 -2.11 2.44 21.54
N LEU A 167 -3.22 1.77 21.86
CA LEU A 167 -4.45 2.41 22.33
C LEU A 167 -4.44 2.71 23.86
N GLY A 168 -3.40 2.32 24.59
CA GLY A 168 -3.29 2.54 26.03
C GLY A 168 -4.26 1.69 26.88
N GLN A 169 -4.53 0.45 26.43
CA GLN A 169 -5.44 -0.51 27.07
C GLN A 169 -4.68 -1.59 27.84
#